data_0fa9e47aa6956c8a9ea00fe79ffceb8a
#
_entry.id   0fa9e47aa6956c8a9ea00fe79ffceb8a
#
_cell.length_a   1.000
_cell.length_b   1.000
_cell.length_c   1.000
_cell.angle_alpha   90.00
_cell.angle_beta   90.00
_cell.angle_gamma   90.00
#
_symmetry.space_group_name_H-M   'P 1'
#
loop_
_entity.id
_entity.type
_entity.pdbx_description
1 polymer ?
#
loop_
_entity_poly.entity_id
_entity_poly.type
_entity_poly.pdbx_seq_one_letter_code
_entity_poly.pdbx_strand_id
1 'polypeptide(L)'
;MSDNASGPGAVERPALANEPGDYWGSDAVALMLRELDLPYVALNPGASYRGLHDSLVNLLGNRDPQMLLCLHEEHAVAIAHGYAKVTGRPMGAIVHSNVGLMHATMAMFNAWCDRTPVFVLGATGPVDAAKRRPWIDWIHTAQDQGALVRNYTKWDDQPASVPAAAESLLRAYRMMTTPPCGPVYVCLDAALQESKIGRASCRERV
;
A
#
# COMPACT_ATOMS: atom_id res chain seq x y z
N MET A 1 19.55 3.79 22.03
CA MET A 1 19.13 5.15 22.36
C MET A 1 17.65 5.24 22.05
N SER A 2 16.82 5.38 23.06
CA SER A 2 15.36 5.45 22.92
C SER A 2 14.97 6.86 22.46
N ASP A 3 14.67 7.01 21.18
CA ASP A 3 14.03 8.23 20.63
C ASP A 3 12.55 8.30 21.07
N ASN A 4 12.31 8.45 22.37
CA ASN A 4 11.02 8.89 22.87
C ASN A 4 10.98 10.44 22.79
N ALA A 5 10.70 10.95 21.60
CA ALA A 5 10.35 12.35 21.43
C ALA A 5 8.95 12.58 22.06
N SER A 6 8.92 12.98 23.32
CA SER A 6 7.70 13.43 24.00
C SER A 6 7.53 14.94 23.74
N GLY A 7 6.73 15.31 22.77
CA GLY A 7 6.42 16.70 22.46
C GLY A 7 5.25 16.82 21.49
N PRO A 8 4.61 17.99 21.36
CA PRO A 8 3.60 18.21 20.32
C PRO A 8 4.17 17.92 18.94
N GLY A 9 3.56 17.00 18.21
CA GLY A 9 4.02 16.57 16.87
C GLY A 9 4.98 15.37 16.88
N ALA A 10 5.27 14.76 18.05
CA ALA A 10 6.03 13.52 18.10
C ALA A 10 5.25 12.37 17.44
N VAL A 11 5.92 11.64 16.56
CA VAL A 11 5.34 10.44 15.93
C VAL A 11 5.45 9.28 16.92
N GLU A 12 4.31 8.72 17.30
CA GLU A 12 4.31 7.49 18.08
C GLU A 12 4.90 6.34 17.29
N ARG A 13 5.82 5.62 17.91
CA ARG A 13 6.48 4.46 17.29
C ARG A 13 6.34 3.27 18.22
N PRO A 14 5.88 2.13 17.71
CA PRO A 14 5.75 0.93 18.53
C PRO A 14 7.11 0.42 18.96
N ALA A 15 7.17 -0.21 20.13
CA ALA A 15 8.32 -1.02 20.52
C ALA A 15 8.27 -2.30 19.65
N LEU A 16 9.28 -2.50 18.80
CA LEU A 16 9.37 -3.71 18.00
C LEU A 16 9.70 -4.93 18.88
N ALA A 17 9.11 -6.08 18.55
CA ALA A 17 9.55 -7.35 19.11
C ALA A 17 11.02 -7.62 18.72
N ASN A 18 11.80 -8.18 19.65
CA ASN A 18 13.22 -8.47 19.40
C ASN A 18 13.46 -9.48 18.28
N GLU A 19 12.47 -10.35 18.03
CA GLU A 19 12.50 -11.31 16.93
C GLU A 19 11.12 -11.37 16.25
N PRO A 20 11.07 -11.25 14.92
CA PRO A 20 9.83 -11.49 14.19
C PRO A 20 9.47 -12.98 14.30
N GLY A 21 8.20 -13.24 14.54
CA GLY A 21 7.63 -14.58 14.47
C GLY A 21 7.54 -15.10 13.01
N ASP A 22 6.43 -15.69 12.67
CA ASP A 22 6.14 -16.04 11.27
C ASP A 22 5.95 -14.77 10.43
N TYR A 23 6.45 -14.80 9.20
CA TYR A 23 6.20 -13.75 8.23
C TYR A 23 4.90 -13.99 7.46
N TRP A 24 4.27 -12.90 7.05
CA TRP A 24 3.01 -12.87 6.32
C TRP A 24 3.19 -12.25 4.92
N GLY A 25 2.26 -12.50 4.05
CA GLY A 25 2.27 -11.87 2.72
C GLY A 25 2.31 -10.34 2.77
N SER A 26 1.64 -9.74 3.75
CA SER A 26 1.70 -8.30 4.01
C SER A 26 3.09 -7.81 4.42
N ASP A 27 3.88 -8.64 5.12
CA ASP A 27 5.26 -8.29 5.49
C ASP A 27 6.14 -8.17 4.25
N ALA A 28 5.98 -9.06 3.29
CA ALA A 28 6.69 -8.97 2.02
C ALA A 28 6.34 -7.68 1.27
N VAL A 29 5.06 -7.30 1.26
CA VAL A 29 4.62 -6.03 0.65
C VAL A 29 5.24 -4.84 1.38
N ALA A 30 5.19 -4.81 2.71
CA ALA A 30 5.75 -3.71 3.51
C ALA A 30 7.27 -3.56 3.29
N LEU A 31 8.00 -4.68 3.26
CA LEU A 31 9.45 -4.69 2.94
C LEU A 31 9.71 -4.18 1.52
N MET A 32 8.88 -4.54 0.55
CA MET A 32 9.02 -4.02 -0.81
C MET A 32 8.80 -2.50 -0.88
N LEU A 33 7.84 -1.95 -0.12
CA LEU A 33 7.65 -0.49 -0.06
C LEU A 33 8.89 0.23 0.51
N ARG A 34 9.58 -0.39 1.47
CA ARG A 34 10.86 0.09 2.00
C ARG A 34 11.95 0.04 0.93
N GLU A 35 12.12 -1.08 0.24
CA GLU A 35 13.12 -1.24 -0.84
C GLU A 35 12.90 -0.28 -2.01
N LEU A 36 11.65 0.13 -2.27
CA LEU A 36 11.30 1.15 -3.26
C LEU A 36 11.59 2.58 -2.79
N ASP A 37 12.15 2.77 -1.59
CA ASP A 37 12.50 4.07 -1.00
C ASP A 37 11.32 5.05 -0.99
N LEU A 38 10.10 4.54 -0.70
CA LEU A 38 8.94 5.39 -0.48
C LEU A 38 9.00 5.94 0.95
N PRO A 39 9.17 7.27 1.14
CA PRO A 39 9.40 7.82 2.49
C PRO A 39 8.14 7.81 3.36
N TYR A 40 6.98 7.94 2.72
CA TYR A 40 5.69 8.03 3.40
C TYR A 40 4.63 7.22 2.67
N VAL A 41 3.65 6.77 3.44
CA VAL A 41 2.41 6.19 2.95
C VAL A 41 1.23 6.86 3.64
N ALA A 42 0.43 7.61 2.90
CA ALA A 42 -0.79 8.22 3.42
C ALA A 42 -1.97 7.25 3.31
N LEU A 43 -2.80 7.16 4.34
CA LEU A 43 -3.93 6.24 4.34
C LEU A 43 -5.08 6.71 5.23
N ASN A 44 -6.30 6.34 4.84
CA ASN A 44 -7.45 6.31 5.74
C ASN A 44 -7.68 4.84 6.14
N PRO A 45 -7.66 4.49 7.46
CA PRO A 45 -7.67 3.10 7.90
C PRO A 45 -8.83 2.28 7.33
N GLY A 46 -8.54 1.06 6.86
CA GLY A 46 -9.55 0.20 6.26
C GLY A 46 -9.22 -1.29 6.41
N ALA A 47 -10.27 -2.10 6.65
CA ALA A 47 -10.11 -3.51 6.99
C ALA A 47 -9.56 -4.38 5.84
N SER A 48 -9.67 -3.96 4.58
CA SER A 48 -9.20 -4.75 3.44
C SER A 48 -7.68 -4.81 3.32
N TYR A 49 -6.96 -3.87 3.94
CA TYR A 49 -5.50 -3.87 3.99
C TYR A 49 -4.95 -3.88 5.43
N ARG A 50 -5.73 -4.47 6.35
CA ARG A 50 -5.31 -4.61 7.76
C ARG A 50 -3.95 -5.27 7.90
N GLY A 51 -3.67 -6.33 7.13
CA GLY A 51 -2.38 -6.99 7.15
C GLY A 51 -1.23 -6.03 6.82
N LEU A 52 -1.34 -5.26 5.75
CA LEU A 52 -0.31 -4.28 5.37
C LEU A 52 -0.17 -3.17 6.43
N HIS A 53 -1.30 -2.66 6.97
CA HIS A 53 -1.27 -1.70 8.07
C HIS A 53 -0.51 -2.23 9.29
N ASP A 54 -0.81 -3.47 9.70
CA ASP A 54 -0.15 -4.12 10.82
C ASP A 54 1.36 -4.35 10.55
N SER A 55 1.74 -4.70 9.32
CA SER A 55 3.15 -4.86 8.93
C SER A 55 3.92 -3.55 8.95
N LEU A 56 3.31 -2.44 8.49
CA LEU A 56 3.93 -1.11 8.57
C LEU A 56 4.20 -0.70 10.02
N VAL A 57 3.30 -1.05 10.95
CA VAL A 57 3.43 -0.70 12.36
C VAL A 57 4.32 -1.70 13.10
N ASN A 58 4.01 -3.00 13.03
CA ASN A 58 4.62 -4.00 13.90
C ASN A 58 5.95 -4.55 13.38
N LEU A 59 6.11 -4.69 12.05
CA LEU A 59 7.37 -5.13 11.45
C LEU A 59 8.31 -3.95 11.19
N LEU A 60 7.80 -2.86 10.59
CA LEU A 60 8.63 -1.72 10.20
C LEU A 60 8.74 -0.63 11.28
N GLY A 61 7.99 -0.72 12.36
CA GLY A 61 8.01 0.26 13.45
C GLY A 61 7.54 1.65 13.02
N ASN A 62 6.65 1.72 12.04
CA ASN A 62 6.19 2.97 11.41
C ASN A 62 7.36 3.82 10.90
N ARG A 63 8.33 3.17 10.23
CA ARG A 63 9.52 3.80 9.63
C ARG A 63 9.78 3.21 8.25
N ASP A 64 10.06 4.06 7.29
CA ASP A 64 10.53 3.69 5.95
C ASP A 64 9.69 2.60 5.27
N PRO A 65 8.43 2.90 4.90
CA PRO A 65 7.76 4.19 4.89
C PRO A 65 7.10 4.54 6.24
N GLN A 66 7.05 5.84 6.58
CA GLN A 66 6.24 6.32 7.68
C GLN A 66 4.78 6.47 7.24
N MET A 67 3.87 5.95 8.02
CA MET A 67 2.43 6.05 7.81
C MET A 67 1.91 7.42 8.24
N LEU A 68 1.11 8.04 7.39
CA LEU A 68 0.39 9.29 7.65
C LEU A 68 -1.12 9.01 7.66
N LEU A 69 -1.75 9.17 8.82
CA LEU A 69 -3.19 8.99 8.95
C LEU A 69 -3.95 10.16 8.32
N CYS A 70 -4.92 9.83 7.49
CA CYS A 70 -5.83 10.76 6.84
C CYS A 70 -7.27 10.43 7.24
N LEU A 71 -8.15 11.43 7.15
CA LEU A 71 -9.57 11.26 7.45
C LEU A 71 -10.40 10.88 6.21
N HIS A 72 -9.79 10.87 5.03
CA HIS A 72 -10.45 10.56 3.76
C HIS A 72 -9.42 10.11 2.71
N GLU A 73 -9.79 9.19 1.84
CA GLU A 73 -8.89 8.61 0.84
C GLU A 73 -8.46 9.63 -0.23
N GLU A 74 -9.33 10.56 -0.58
CA GLU A 74 -8.97 11.67 -1.48
C GLU A 74 -7.82 12.49 -0.90
N HIS A 75 -7.86 12.78 0.41
CA HIS A 75 -6.77 13.50 1.08
C HIS A 75 -5.46 12.71 1.04
N ALA A 76 -5.52 11.38 1.24
CA ALA A 76 -4.32 10.53 1.18
C ALA A 76 -3.63 10.62 -0.19
N VAL A 77 -4.40 10.50 -1.27
CA VAL A 77 -3.86 10.59 -2.63
C VAL A 77 -3.44 12.03 -2.96
N ALA A 78 -4.19 13.05 -2.51
CA ALA A 78 -3.82 14.45 -2.73
C ALA A 78 -2.52 14.83 -2.01
N ILE A 79 -2.27 14.31 -0.81
CA ILE A 79 -1.00 14.50 -0.08
C ILE A 79 0.15 13.87 -0.87
N ALA A 80 -0.01 12.63 -1.35
CA ALA A 80 1.01 11.96 -2.16
C ALA A 80 1.28 12.71 -3.47
N HIS A 81 0.25 13.23 -4.12
CA HIS A 81 0.34 14.07 -5.31
C HIS A 81 1.12 15.37 -5.02
N GLY A 82 0.74 16.10 -3.98
CA GLY A 82 1.41 17.34 -3.58
C GLY A 82 2.87 17.11 -3.19
N TYR A 83 3.15 16.06 -2.44
CA TYR A 83 4.52 15.67 -2.07
C TYR A 83 5.39 15.44 -3.31
N ALA A 84 4.90 14.64 -4.26
CA ALA A 84 5.66 14.34 -5.46
C ALA A 84 5.89 15.58 -6.35
N LYS A 85 4.92 16.51 -6.43
CA LYS A 85 5.09 17.78 -7.15
C LYS A 85 6.19 18.66 -6.55
N VAL A 86 6.28 18.71 -5.23
CA VAL A 86 7.24 19.60 -4.53
C VAL A 86 8.64 18.98 -4.48
N THR A 87 8.73 17.67 -4.26
CA THR A 87 10.01 17.01 -4.01
C THR A 87 10.61 16.33 -5.24
N GLY A 88 9.80 16.06 -6.27
CA GLY A 88 10.19 15.22 -7.40
C GLY A 88 10.27 13.73 -7.07
N ARG A 89 9.93 13.32 -5.83
CA ARG A 89 9.99 11.93 -5.36
C ARG A 89 8.58 11.36 -5.18
N PRO A 90 8.34 10.09 -5.55
CA PRO A 90 7.05 9.47 -5.34
C PRO A 90 6.76 9.25 -3.85
N MET A 91 5.47 9.18 -3.53
CA MET A 91 4.95 8.83 -2.24
C MET A 91 3.81 7.82 -2.40
N GLY A 92 3.63 6.94 -1.41
CA GLY A 92 2.55 5.97 -1.39
C GLY A 92 1.23 6.54 -0.85
N ALA A 93 0.11 6.01 -1.34
CA ALA A 93 -1.20 6.18 -0.75
C ALA A 93 -1.91 4.82 -0.70
N ILE A 94 -2.61 4.51 0.40
CA ILE A 94 -3.37 3.26 0.55
C ILE A 94 -4.84 3.61 0.71
N VAL A 95 -5.69 2.95 -0.07
CA VAL A 95 -7.13 3.19 -0.11
C VAL A 95 -7.91 1.90 0.18
N HIS A 96 -9.01 2.05 0.93
CA HIS A 96 -9.81 0.91 1.37
C HIS A 96 -10.73 0.39 0.26
N SER A 97 -10.42 -0.82 -0.23
CA SER A 97 -11.33 -1.57 -1.11
C SER A 97 -11.89 -0.72 -2.27
N ASN A 98 -13.05 -1.10 -2.80
CA ASN A 98 -13.78 -0.35 -3.83
C ASN A 98 -14.26 1.02 -3.32
N VAL A 99 -14.73 1.12 -2.07
CA VAL A 99 -15.27 2.37 -1.52
C VAL A 99 -14.17 3.44 -1.39
N GLY A 100 -13.01 3.09 -0.85
CA GLY A 100 -11.88 4.02 -0.74
C GLY A 100 -11.31 4.41 -2.11
N LEU A 101 -11.27 3.46 -3.06
CA LEU A 101 -10.86 3.75 -4.42
C LEU A 101 -11.81 4.73 -5.11
N MET A 102 -13.13 4.56 -4.91
CA MET A 102 -14.13 5.51 -5.42
C MET A 102 -13.92 6.91 -4.85
N HIS A 103 -13.66 7.04 -3.55
CA HIS A 103 -13.38 8.32 -2.91
C HIS A 103 -12.06 8.96 -3.41
N ALA A 104 -11.06 8.17 -3.73
CA ALA A 104 -9.75 8.65 -4.20
C ALA A 104 -9.72 9.00 -5.70
N THR A 105 -10.73 8.61 -6.46
CA THR A 105 -10.74 8.66 -7.92
C THR A 105 -10.40 10.03 -8.48
N MET A 106 -10.99 11.11 -7.93
CA MET A 106 -10.74 12.46 -8.43
C MET A 106 -9.31 12.92 -8.16
N ALA A 107 -8.75 12.61 -7.00
CA ALA A 107 -7.35 12.94 -6.69
C ALA A 107 -6.36 12.16 -7.59
N MET A 108 -6.67 10.89 -7.92
CA MET A 108 -5.90 10.12 -8.90
C MET A 108 -5.95 10.75 -10.29
N PHE A 109 -7.14 11.20 -10.72
CA PHE A 109 -7.29 11.88 -12.00
C PHE A 109 -6.48 13.20 -12.04
N ASN A 110 -6.44 13.97 -10.96
CA ASN A 110 -5.62 15.17 -10.85
C ASN A 110 -4.11 14.84 -10.99
N ALA A 111 -3.65 13.77 -10.33
CA ALA A 111 -2.26 13.31 -10.46
C ALA A 111 -1.94 12.84 -11.90
N TRP A 112 -2.90 12.22 -12.58
CA TRP A 112 -2.78 11.84 -13.99
C TRP A 112 -2.65 13.06 -14.90
N CYS A 113 -3.51 14.07 -14.74
CA CYS A 113 -3.45 15.31 -15.51
C CYS A 113 -2.11 16.04 -15.34
N ASP A 114 -1.59 16.06 -14.12
CA ASP A 114 -0.31 16.69 -13.77
C ASP A 114 0.91 15.81 -14.10
N ARG A 115 0.70 14.57 -14.60
CA ARG A 115 1.76 13.60 -14.87
C ARG A 115 2.68 13.37 -13.67
N THR A 116 2.07 13.28 -12.49
CA THR A 116 2.79 13.16 -11.22
C THR A 116 2.84 11.71 -10.77
N PRO A 117 4.01 11.20 -10.35
CA PRO A 117 4.15 9.84 -9.88
C PRO A 117 3.52 9.67 -8.50
N VAL A 118 2.43 8.91 -8.42
CA VAL A 118 1.75 8.55 -7.18
C VAL A 118 1.56 7.03 -7.12
N PHE A 119 2.05 6.40 -6.06
CA PHE A 119 1.94 4.97 -5.85
C PHE A 119 0.69 4.64 -5.06
N VAL A 120 -0.39 4.23 -5.73
CA VAL A 120 -1.65 3.91 -5.05
C VAL A 120 -1.77 2.41 -4.85
N LEU A 121 -1.92 2.02 -3.59
CA LEU A 121 -2.26 0.66 -3.18
C LEU A 121 -3.74 0.61 -2.81
N GLY A 122 -4.45 -0.34 -3.37
CA GLY A 122 -5.79 -0.70 -2.95
C GLY A 122 -5.81 -2.12 -2.40
N ALA A 123 -6.96 -2.53 -1.93
CA ALA A 123 -7.17 -3.91 -1.54
C ALA A 123 -8.59 -4.37 -1.85
N THR A 124 -8.77 -5.67 -1.98
CA THR A 124 -10.07 -6.31 -2.15
C THR A 124 -10.28 -7.35 -1.07
N GLY A 125 -11.54 -7.65 -0.77
CA GLY A 125 -11.87 -8.87 -0.04
C GLY A 125 -11.34 -10.09 -0.79
N PRO A 126 -11.24 -11.28 -0.13
CA PRO A 126 -10.65 -12.45 -0.76
C PRO A 126 -11.35 -12.82 -2.08
N VAL A 127 -10.56 -12.99 -3.13
CA VAL A 127 -11.05 -13.52 -4.42
C VAL A 127 -11.51 -14.95 -4.24
N ASP A 128 -10.78 -15.74 -3.44
CA ASP A 128 -11.19 -17.07 -3.04
C ASP A 128 -12.42 -17.02 -2.13
N ALA A 129 -13.55 -17.50 -2.65
CA ALA A 129 -14.82 -17.49 -1.93
C ALA A 129 -14.78 -18.26 -0.60
N ALA A 130 -13.92 -19.30 -0.47
CA ALA A 130 -13.76 -20.05 0.76
C ALA A 130 -13.13 -19.26 1.90
N LYS A 131 -12.43 -18.17 1.59
CA LYS A 131 -11.76 -17.29 2.56
C LYS A 131 -12.56 -16.05 2.91
N ARG A 132 -13.71 -15.85 2.25
CA ARG A 132 -14.54 -14.66 2.46
C ARG A 132 -15.28 -14.72 3.79
N ARG A 133 -15.32 -13.60 4.48
CA ARG A 133 -16.18 -13.39 5.64
C ARG A 133 -17.61 -13.05 5.17
N PRO A 134 -18.63 -13.86 5.49
CA PRO A 134 -19.95 -13.78 4.85
C PRO A 134 -20.66 -12.43 4.97
N TRP A 135 -20.38 -11.69 6.04
CA TRP A 135 -21.12 -10.45 6.36
C TRP A 135 -20.48 -9.18 5.80
N ILE A 136 -19.23 -9.20 5.32
CA ILE A 136 -18.52 -7.95 4.98
C ILE A 136 -17.79 -8.00 3.63
N ASP A 137 -17.16 -9.11 3.28
CA ASP A 137 -16.27 -9.15 2.11
C ASP A 137 -17.03 -8.96 0.79
N TRP A 138 -18.30 -9.33 0.71
CA TRP A 138 -19.10 -9.16 -0.50
C TRP A 138 -19.33 -7.69 -0.88
N ILE A 139 -19.37 -6.76 0.08
CA ILE A 139 -19.51 -5.31 -0.18
C ILE A 139 -18.16 -4.63 -0.43
N HIS A 140 -17.07 -5.32 -0.11
CA HIS A 140 -15.71 -4.84 -0.27
C HIS A 140 -14.94 -5.55 -1.41
N THR A 141 -15.65 -6.28 -2.25
CA THR A 141 -15.07 -7.01 -3.39
C THR A 141 -15.74 -6.57 -4.67
N ALA A 142 -14.97 -6.06 -5.61
CA ALA A 142 -15.39 -5.83 -6.98
C ALA A 142 -14.63 -6.78 -7.90
N GLN A 143 -15.25 -7.17 -9.02
CA GLN A 143 -14.67 -8.11 -9.97
C GLN A 143 -13.34 -7.63 -10.53
N ASP A 144 -13.26 -6.34 -10.85
CA ASP A 144 -12.07 -5.67 -11.39
C ASP A 144 -12.04 -4.23 -10.86
N GLN A 145 -11.40 -4.03 -9.70
CA GLN A 145 -11.31 -2.68 -9.12
C GLN A 145 -10.43 -1.75 -9.95
N GLY A 146 -9.40 -2.28 -10.60
CA GLY A 146 -8.52 -1.50 -11.48
C GLY A 146 -9.26 -0.85 -12.62
N ALA A 147 -10.34 -1.46 -13.12
CA ALA A 147 -11.16 -0.91 -14.19
C ALA A 147 -11.73 0.47 -13.87
N LEU A 148 -11.97 0.78 -12.59
CA LEU A 148 -12.47 2.09 -12.15
C LEU A 148 -11.49 3.22 -12.45
N VAL A 149 -10.18 2.95 -12.39
CA VAL A 149 -9.12 3.96 -12.49
C VAL A 149 -8.21 3.76 -13.71
N ARG A 150 -8.39 2.68 -14.47
CA ARG A 150 -7.52 2.27 -15.60
C ARG A 150 -7.35 3.35 -16.66
N ASN A 151 -8.35 4.17 -16.88
CA ASN A 151 -8.30 5.24 -17.89
C ASN A 151 -7.42 6.43 -17.50
N TYR A 152 -7.02 6.53 -16.25
CA TYR A 152 -6.19 7.62 -15.71
C TYR A 152 -5.13 7.11 -14.71
N THR A 153 -4.64 5.89 -14.94
CA THR A 153 -3.41 5.35 -14.36
C THR A 153 -2.49 4.89 -15.48
N LYS A 154 -1.19 4.93 -15.26
CA LYS A 154 -0.22 4.40 -16.23
C LYS A 154 -0.22 2.89 -16.26
N TRP A 155 -0.59 2.26 -15.15
CA TRP A 155 -0.63 0.82 -15.00
C TRP A 155 -1.46 0.45 -13.78
N ASP A 156 -2.17 -0.66 -13.86
CA ASP A 156 -2.90 -1.25 -12.76
C ASP A 156 -2.71 -2.78 -12.77
N ASP A 157 -2.74 -3.39 -11.59
CA ASP A 157 -2.62 -4.83 -11.42
C ASP A 157 -3.29 -5.33 -10.15
N GLN A 158 -3.65 -6.61 -10.17
CA GLN A 158 -4.13 -7.36 -9.01
C GLN A 158 -3.38 -8.68 -8.93
N PRO A 159 -2.23 -8.71 -8.26
CA PRO A 159 -1.38 -9.90 -8.20
C PRO A 159 -2.07 -11.05 -7.46
N ALA A 160 -1.90 -12.27 -7.99
CA ALA A 160 -2.57 -13.48 -7.50
C ALA A 160 -1.76 -14.23 -6.42
N SER A 161 -0.53 -13.84 -6.13
CA SER A 161 0.36 -14.50 -5.15
C SER A 161 1.34 -13.51 -4.55
N VAL A 162 1.98 -13.87 -3.44
CA VAL A 162 2.99 -13.01 -2.79
C VAL A 162 4.20 -12.75 -3.71
N PRO A 163 4.78 -13.73 -4.42
CA PRO A 163 5.83 -13.44 -5.39
C PRO A 163 5.37 -12.53 -6.53
N ALA A 164 4.14 -12.74 -7.04
CA ALA A 164 3.57 -11.86 -8.07
C ALA A 164 3.35 -10.44 -7.54
N ALA A 165 3.01 -10.27 -6.25
CA ALA A 165 2.88 -8.95 -5.63
C ALA A 165 4.22 -8.21 -5.62
N ALA A 166 5.33 -8.88 -5.27
CA ALA A 166 6.65 -8.27 -5.31
C ALA A 166 7.03 -7.81 -6.74
N GLU A 167 6.80 -8.66 -7.73
CA GLU A 167 7.02 -8.30 -9.14
C GLU A 167 6.13 -7.13 -9.58
N SER A 168 4.87 -7.16 -9.18
CA SER A 168 3.88 -6.11 -9.48
C SER A 168 4.29 -4.77 -8.91
N LEU A 169 4.75 -4.71 -7.66
CA LEU A 169 5.19 -3.49 -7.00
C LEU A 169 6.43 -2.88 -7.69
N LEU A 170 7.41 -3.70 -8.06
CA LEU A 170 8.59 -3.28 -8.82
C LEU A 170 8.18 -2.70 -10.19
N ARG A 171 7.30 -3.38 -10.90
CA ARG A 171 6.80 -2.94 -12.20
C ARG A 171 6.02 -1.64 -12.09
N ALA A 172 5.12 -1.54 -11.10
CA ALA A 172 4.36 -0.33 -10.82
C ALA A 172 5.28 0.87 -10.58
N TYR A 173 6.29 0.71 -9.72
CA TYR A 173 7.25 1.76 -9.43
C TYR A 173 7.99 2.21 -10.70
N ARG A 174 8.49 1.28 -11.50
CA ARG A 174 9.16 1.58 -12.77
C ARG A 174 8.23 2.30 -13.75
N MET A 175 7.01 1.84 -13.91
CA MET A 175 6.02 2.46 -14.79
C MET A 175 5.68 3.88 -14.33
N MET A 176 5.47 4.07 -13.03
CA MET A 176 5.12 5.35 -12.42
C MET A 176 6.20 6.42 -12.64
N THR A 177 7.47 6.04 -12.48
CA THR A 177 8.61 6.96 -12.52
C THR A 177 9.22 7.16 -13.90
N THR A 178 8.86 6.31 -14.88
CA THR A 178 9.31 6.49 -16.27
C THR A 178 8.50 7.60 -16.96
N PRO A 179 9.15 8.64 -17.52
CA PRO A 179 8.44 9.72 -18.22
C PRO A 179 7.64 9.22 -19.46
N PRO A 180 6.47 9.80 -19.77
CA PRO A 180 5.74 10.72 -18.91
C PRO A 180 5.26 10.03 -17.62
N CYS A 181 5.59 10.61 -16.46
CA CYS A 181 5.20 10.04 -15.17
C CYS A 181 3.67 10.04 -15.00
N GLY A 182 3.18 9.31 -13.98
CA GLY A 182 1.76 9.27 -13.68
C GLY A 182 1.43 8.28 -12.56
N PRO A 183 0.22 8.31 -12.01
CA PRO A 183 -0.20 7.40 -10.96
C PRO A 183 -0.28 5.96 -11.46
N VAL A 184 -0.08 5.02 -10.54
CA VAL A 184 -0.28 3.58 -10.72
C VAL A 184 -1.20 3.05 -9.63
N TYR A 185 -1.84 1.90 -9.87
CA TYR A 185 -2.72 1.25 -8.92
C TYR A 185 -2.41 -0.24 -8.80
N VAL A 186 -2.17 -0.73 -7.58
CA VAL A 186 -2.01 -2.15 -7.30
C VAL A 186 -3.03 -2.57 -6.25
N CYS A 187 -3.89 -3.53 -6.59
CA CYS A 187 -4.94 -4.05 -5.72
C CYS A 187 -4.49 -5.35 -5.05
N LEU A 188 -4.39 -5.34 -3.73
CA LEU A 188 -3.94 -6.49 -2.94
C LEU A 188 -5.14 -7.29 -2.42
N ASP A 189 -5.17 -8.60 -2.67
CA ASP A 189 -6.13 -9.51 -2.07
C ASP A 189 -5.88 -9.62 -0.56
N ALA A 190 -6.94 -9.56 0.26
CA ALA A 190 -6.83 -9.69 1.71
C ALA A 190 -6.26 -11.06 2.12
N ALA A 191 -6.63 -12.14 1.42
CA ALA A 191 -6.11 -13.48 1.71
C ALA A 191 -4.62 -13.63 1.33
N LEU A 192 -4.14 -12.88 0.33
CA LEU A 192 -2.72 -12.79 0.01
C LEU A 192 -1.96 -12.13 1.17
N GLN A 193 -2.47 -11.01 1.68
CA GLN A 193 -1.85 -10.29 2.80
C GLN A 193 -1.80 -11.15 4.07
N GLU A 194 -2.85 -11.93 4.32
CA GLU A 194 -3.02 -12.78 5.51
C GLU A 194 -2.41 -14.20 5.33
N SER A 195 -1.73 -14.48 4.22
CA SER A 195 -1.06 -15.76 4.00
C SER A 195 0.28 -15.85 4.76
N LYS A 196 0.51 -16.95 5.49
CA LYS A 196 1.82 -17.20 6.11
C LYS A 196 2.83 -17.58 5.04
N ILE A 197 3.99 -16.93 5.04
CA ILE A 197 5.09 -17.21 4.10
C ILE A 197 6.30 -17.86 4.78
N GLY A 198 6.17 -18.22 6.06
CA GLY A 198 7.21 -18.91 6.82
C GLY A 198 8.26 -17.97 7.41
N ARG A 199 9.27 -18.56 8.05
CA ARG A 199 10.44 -17.80 8.55
C ARG A 199 11.42 -17.61 7.40
N ALA A 200 11.95 -16.42 7.25
CA ALA A 200 13.06 -16.18 6.33
C ALA A 200 14.27 -17.05 6.77
N SER A 201 14.47 -18.18 6.12
CA SER A 201 15.72 -18.92 6.30
C SER A 201 16.80 -18.26 5.46
N CYS A 202 17.92 -17.90 6.06
CA CYS A 202 19.10 -17.38 5.34
C CYS A 202 19.72 -18.40 4.34
N ARG A 203 19.04 -19.50 4.03
CA ARG A 203 19.55 -20.58 3.19
C ARG A 203 19.14 -20.53 1.72
N GLU A 204 18.28 -19.62 1.31
CA GLU A 204 17.88 -19.47 -0.10
C GLU A 204 18.39 -18.17 -0.70
N ARG A 205 19.72 -17.97 -0.62
CA ARG A 205 20.42 -17.08 -1.55
C ARG A 205 21.28 -17.96 -2.45
N VAL A 206 20.74 -18.34 -3.55
CA VAL A 206 21.52 -18.77 -4.73
C VAL A 206 21.10 -17.92 -5.89
#